data_5c7763cbfcd4844165faa18d52aca93f
#
_entry.id   5c7763cbfcd4844165faa18d52aca93f
#
_cell.length_a   1.000
_cell.length_b   1.000
_cell.length_c   1.000
_cell.angle_alpha   90.00
_cell.angle_beta   90.00
_cell.angle_gamma   90.00
#
_symmetry.space_group_name_H-M   'P 1'
#
loop_
_entity.id
_entity.type
_entity.pdbx_description
1 polymer ?
#
loop_
_entity_poly.entity_id
_entity_poly.type
_entity_poly.pdbx_seq_one_letter_code
_entity_poly.pdbx_strand_id
1 'polypeptide(L)'
;MNLNEFEEKIGYKFNNIALLETALTHSSYANEKQISRDCNERLEFLGDSILGVITAEYFYHNVRHLPEGEMTKKRAACVCEKSLFSFAKEIELGGYIFLGKGEENTGGRNRASILADAFEAVIAAIYLDSGNLDEVRRFVLDFIRKAATQQINMRDYKTELQEIIQKNPDEHLTYVLVGESGPDHDKRFEVEVKLNSNVVGYGKGRSKKTAEQQAAKQALELMGIRS
;
A
#
# COMPACT_ATOMS: atom_id res chain seq x y z
N MET A 1 -2.90 28.04 7.76
CA MET A 1 -3.23 26.85 6.97
C MET A 1 -4.60 27.12 6.34
N ASN A 2 -4.73 26.98 5.03
CA ASN A 2 -5.99 27.30 4.32
C ASN A 2 -6.73 25.99 4.01
N LEU A 3 -7.73 25.63 4.83
CA LEU A 3 -8.50 24.39 4.64
C LEU A 3 -9.37 24.42 3.38
N ASN A 4 -9.82 25.60 2.93
CA ASN A 4 -10.57 25.71 1.68
C ASN A 4 -9.75 25.26 0.47
N GLU A 5 -8.44 25.55 0.46
CA GLU A 5 -7.53 25.08 -0.59
C GLU A 5 -7.39 23.55 -0.56
N PHE A 6 -7.39 22.94 0.62
CA PHE A 6 -7.35 21.50 0.75
C PHE A 6 -8.66 20.83 0.29
N GLU A 7 -9.82 21.42 0.60
CA GLU A 7 -11.13 20.99 0.10
C GLU A 7 -11.17 20.97 -1.44
N GLU A 8 -10.61 22.02 -2.08
CA GLU A 8 -10.49 22.06 -3.55
C GLU A 8 -9.61 20.92 -4.10
N LYS A 9 -8.47 20.64 -3.44
CA LYS A 9 -7.57 19.56 -3.84
C LYS A 9 -8.19 18.17 -3.77
N ILE A 10 -8.99 17.91 -2.73
CA ILE A 10 -9.66 16.62 -2.55
C ILE A 10 -11.00 16.55 -3.29
N GLY A 11 -11.48 17.65 -3.86
CA GLY A 11 -12.74 17.73 -4.58
C GLY A 11 -13.97 17.53 -3.71
N TYR A 12 -13.86 17.79 -2.40
CA TYR A 12 -14.97 17.67 -1.45
C TYR A 12 -15.04 18.87 -0.51
N LYS A 13 -16.23 19.47 -0.39
CA LYS A 13 -16.51 20.58 0.51
C LYS A 13 -17.28 20.12 1.72
N PHE A 14 -16.71 20.33 2.91
CA PHE A 14 -17.31 19.90 4.17
C PHE A 14 -18.48 20.82 4.60
N ASN A 15 -19.57 20.20 5.04
CA ASN A 15 -20.65 20.87 5.75
C ASN A 15 -20.21 21.17 7.19
N ASN A 16 -19.46 20.26 7.80
CA ASN A 16 -18.88 20.40 9.13
C ASN A 16 -17.34 20.35 9.04
N ILE A 17 -16.73 21.52 8.90
CA ILE A 17 -15.27 21.66 8.78
C ILE A 17 -14.50 21.09 9.96
N ALA A 18 -15.13 20.97 11.15
CA ALA A 18 -14.47 20.41 12.33
C ALA A 18 -14.09 18.95 12.16
N LEU A 19 -14.78 18.20 11.30
CA LEU A 19 -14.40 16.82 10.95
C LEU A 19 -13.07 16.79 10.18
N LEU A 20 -12.87 17.69 9.23
CA LEU A 20 -11.61 17.84 8.53
C LEU A 20 -10.48 18.31 9.46
N GLU A 21 -10.74 19.28 10.32
CA GLU A 21 -9.76 19.72 11.33
C GLU A 21 -9.32 18.56 12.22
N THR A 22 -10.25 17.72 12.67
CA THR A 22 -9.95 16.52 13.47
C THR A 22 -9.12 15.52 12.67
N ALA A 23 -9.49 15.25 11.42
CA ALA A 23 -8.76 14.33 10.54
C ALA A 23 -7.31 14.76 10.29
N LEU A 24 -7.07 16.05 10.24
CA LEU A 24 -5.74 16.64 10.04
C LEU A 24 -4.98 16.87 11.36
N THR A 25 -5.56 16.56 12.53
CA THR A 25 -4.95 16.77 13.84
C THR A 25 -4.26 15.50 14.32
N HIS A 26 -2.93 15.50 14.31
CA HIS A 26 -2.14 14.42 14.89
C HIS A 26 -2.15 14.47 16.42
N SER A 27 -2.03 13.32 17.09
CA SER A 27 -2.05 13.22 18.56
C SER A 27 -0.99 14.07 19.25
N SER A 28 0.17 14.27 18.65
CA SER A 28 1.21 15.17 19.19
C SER A 28 0.76 16.62 19.32
N TYR A 29 -0.06 17.11 18.37
CA TYR A 29 -0.60 18.47 18.43
C TYR A 29 -1.68 18.59 19.51
N ALA A 30 -2.59 17.62 19.56
CA ALA A 30 -3.64 17.59 20.57
C ALA A 30 -3.06 17.56 21.98
N ASN A 31 -2.05 16.74 22.23
CA ASN A 31 -1.35 16.64 23.51
C ASN A 31 -0.61 17.93 23.90
N GLU A 32 0.12 18.54 22.95
CA GLU A 32 0.87 19.79 23.21
C GLU A 32 -0.06 20.96 23.56
N LYS A 33 -1.18 21.05 22.86
CA LYS A 33 -2.13 22.16 23.05
C LYS A 33 -3.07 21.95 24.22
N GLN A 34 -3.07 20.79 24.88
CA GLN A 34 -4.03 20.41 25.94
C GLN A 34 -5.49 20.68 25.52
N ILE A 35 -5.74 20.60 24.21
CA ILE A 35 -7.07 20.79 23.66
C ILE A 35 -7.76 19.45 23.79
N SER A 36 -8.95 19.40 24.41
CA SER A 36 -9.77 18.19 24.45
C SER A 36 -10.38 17.85 23.07
N ARG A 37 -9.74 18.28 21.99
CA ARG A 37 -10.09 17.88 20.62
C ARG A 37 -9.59 16.47 20.39
N ASP A 38 -10.48 15.63 19.90
CA ASP A 38 -10.13 14.33 19.42
C ASP A 38 -9.03 14.48 18.33
N CYS A 39 -7.97 13.68 18.42
CA CYS A 39 -6.99 13.53 17.35
C CYS A 39 -7.56 12.60 16.25
N ASN A 40 -6.81 12.42 15.18
CA ASN A 40 -7.25 11.67 14.01
C ASN A 40 -7.36 10.13 14.21
N GLU A 41 -6.83 9.56 15.29
CA GLU A 41 -6.75 8.10 15.51
C GLU A 41 -8.11 7.38 15.38
N ARG A 42 -9.19 7.96 15.89
CA ARG A 42 -10.53 7.34 15.76
C ARG A 42 -11.09 7.42 14.35
N LEU A 43 -10.76 8.49 13.62
CA LEU A 43 -11.12 8.63 12.21
C LEU A 43 -10.28 7.70 11.33
N GLU A 44 -8.98 7.55 11.60
CA GLU A 44 -8.10 6.58 10.98
C GLU A 44 -8.69 5.17 11.05
N PHE A 45 -9.04 4.70 12.28
CA PHE A 45 -9.66 3.39 12.48
C PHE A 45 -10.90 3.18 11.61
N LEU A 46 -11.77 4.18 11.51
CA LEU A 46 -12.97 4.11 10.67
C LEU A 46 -12.60 4.16 9.18
N GLY A 47 -11.64 5.01 8.82
CA GLY A 47 -11.20 5.22 7.45
C GLY A 47 -10.55 4.00 6.82
N ASP A 48 -9.70 3.28 7.56
CA ASP A 48 -9.14 1.98 7.15
C ASP A 48 -10.25 0.99 6.76
N SER A 49 -11.25 0.85 7.62
CA SER A 49 -12.38 -0.05 7.36
C SER A 49 -13.16 0.34 6.10
N ILE A 50 -13.45 1.63 5.91
CA ILE A 50 -14.16 2.14 4.73
C ILE A 50 -13.34 1.94 3.45
N LEU A 51 -12.05 2.28 3.49
CA LEU A 51 -11.13 2.09 2.38
C LEU A 51 -11.02 0.60 2.02
N GLY A 52 -10.96 -0.27 3.04
CA GLY A 52 -10.96 -1.72 2.88
C GLY A 52 -12.19 -2.24 2.13
N VAL A 53 -13.39 -1.75 2.47
CA VAL A 53 -14.64 -2.11 1.77
C VAL A 53 -14.62 -1.65 0.31
N ILE A 54 -14.28 -0.38 0.05
CA ILE A 54 -14.28 0.17 -1.32
C ILE A 54 -13.25 -0.54 -2.19
N THR A 55 -12.07 -0.84 -1.63
CA THR A 55 -11.03 -1.57 -2.36
C THR A 55 -11.42 -3.01 -2.64
N ALA A 56 -12.07 -3.70 -1.68
CA ALA A 56 -12.58 -5.06 -1.88
C ALA A 56 -13.64 -5.10 -3.00
N GLU A 57 -14.58 -4.17 -2.97
CA GLU A 57 -15.61 -4.03 -3.99
C GLU A 57 -15.00 -3.77 -5.38
N TYR A 58 -13.98 -2.91 -5.46
CA TYR A 58 -13.25 -2.67 -6.70
C TYR A 58 -12.65 -3.96 -7.28
N PHE A 59 -11.95 -4.76 -6.46
CA PHE A 59 -11.38 -6.05 -6.90
C PHE A 59 -12.46 -7.02 -7.32
N TYR A 60 -13.53 -7.16 -6.56
CA TYR A 60 -14.65 -8.05 -6.85
C TYR A 60 -15.26 -7.78 -8.23
N HIS A 61 -15.49 -6.52 -8.58
CA HIS A 61 -16.12 -6.15 -9.84
C HIS A 61 -15.15 -6.15 -11.04
N ASN A 62 -13.90 -5.78 -10.83
CA ASN A 62 -12.98 -5.48 -11.92
C ASN A 62 -11.95 -6.59 -12.20
N VAL A 63 -11.78 -7.57 -11.28
CA VAL A 63 -10.73 -8.58 -11.40
C VAL A 63 -11.30 -9.99 -11.20
N ARG A 64 -12.25 -10.35 -12.05
CA ARG A 64 -13.07 -11.59 -11.93
C ARG A 64 -12.29 -12.89 -12.06
N HIS A 65 -11.09 -12.87 -12.63
CA HIS A 65 -10.26 -14.04 -12.90
C HIS A 65 -9.33 -14.43 -11.74
N LEU A 66 -9.21 -13.58 -10.71
CA LEU A 66 -8.35 -13.87 -9.57
C LEU A 66 -9.07 -14.69 -8.49
N PRO A 67 -8.40 -15.72 -7.94
CA PRO A 67 -8.89 -16.42 -6.76
C PRO A 67 -8.94 -15.48 -5.53
N GLU A 68 -9.75 -15.85 -4.54
CA GLU A 68 -9.96 -15.04 -3.32
C GLU A 68 -8.64 -14.68 -2.62
N GLY A 69 -7.73 -15.66 -2.42
CA GLY A 69 -6.45 -15.42 -1.76
C GLY A 69 -5.58 -14.38 -2.47
N GLU A 70 -5.59 -14.36 -3.81
CA GLU A 70 -4.89 -13.36 -4.61
C GLU A 70 -5.55 -11.98 -4.51
N MET A 71 -6.89 -11.93 -4.52
CA MET A 71 -7.60 -10.67 -4.31
C MET A 71 -7.29 -10.07 -2.94
N THR A 72 -7.24 -10.91 -1.89
CA THR A 72 -6.90 -10.47 -0.53
C THR A 72 -5.48 -9.91 -0.44
N LYS A 73 -4.48 -10.61 -1.03
CA LYS A 73 -3.08 -10.12 -1.07
C LYS A 73 -2.97 -8.78 -1.81
N LYS A 74 -3.59 -8.70 -3.00
CA LYS A 74 -3.53 -7.49 -3.83
C LYS A 74 -4.28 -6.32 -3.20
N ARG A 75 -5.43 -6.56 -2.57
CA ARG A 75 -6.13 -5.55 -1.77
C ARG A 75 -5.24 -4.99 -0.68
N ALA A 76 -4.64 -5.85 0.15
CA ALA A 76 -3.73 -5.41 1.22
C ALA A 76 -2.54 -4.59 0.69
N ALA A 77 -1.98 -4.96 -0.47
CA ALA A 77 -0.91 -4.21 -1.09
C ALA A 77 -1.36 -2.82 -1.62
N CYS A 78 -2.62 -2.67 -2.03
CA CYS A 78 -3.16 -1.39 -2.49
C CYS A 78 -3.37 -0.38 -1.37
N VAL A 79 -3.67 -0.85 -0.15
CA VAL A 79 -3.99 -0.01 1.01
C VAL A 79 -2.93 -0.10 2.12
N CYS A 80 -1.72 -0.54 1.81
CA CYS A 80 -0.62 -0.53 2.78
C CYS A 80 -0.07 0.89 2.99
N GLU A 81 0.61 1.12 4.11
CA GLU A 81 1.23 2.40 4.46
C GLU A 81 1.96 3.07 3.29
N LYS A 82 2.75 2.30 2.53
CA LYS A 82 3.50 2.81 1.37
C LYS A 82 2.58 3.39 0.29
N SER A 83 1.45 2.74 0.03
CA SER A 83 0.48 3.19 -0.97
C SER A 83 -0.25 4.43 -0.49
N LEU A 84 -0.73 4.41 0.76
CA LEU A 84 -1.41 5.55 1.39
C LEU A 84 -0.52 6.77 1.49
N PHE A 85 0.76 6.59 1.85
CA PHE A 85 1.76 7.65 1.81
C PHE A 85 1.87 8.28 0.41
N SER A 86 1.88 7.46 -0.65
CA SER A 86 1.92 7.97 -2.03
C SER A 86 0.67 8.78 -2.37
N PHE A 87 -0.51 8.33 -1.94
CA PHE A 87 -1.78 9.04 -2.15
C PHE A 87 -1.80 10.37 -1.40
N ALA A 88 -1.38 10.35 -0.13
CA ALA A 88 -1.26 11.55 0.68
C ALA A 88 -0.29 12.59 0.09
N LYS A 89 0.80 12.12 -0.52
CA LYS A 89 1.76 12.99 -1.24
C LYS A 89 1.13 13.60 -2.51
N GLU A 90 0.31 12.86 -3.24
CA GLU A 90 -0.35 13.35 -4.46
C GLU A 90 -1.28 14.55 -4.16
N ILE A 91 -1.93 14.55 -2.99
CA ILE A 91 -2.78 15.66 -2.54
C ILE A 91 -2.06 16.67 -1.63
N GLU A 92 -0.74 16.56 -1.47
CA GLU A 92 0.10 17.42 -0.62
C GLU A 92 -0.39 17.52 0.84
N LEU A 93 -0.99 16.42 1.35
CA LEU A 93 -1.66 16.37 2.66
C LEU A 93 -0.74 16.82 3.81
N GLY A 94 0.56 16.52 3.74
CA GLY A 94 1.55 16.93 4.74
C GLY A 94 1.61 18.44 4.98
N GLY A 95 1.24 19.26 3.98
CA GLY A 95 1.14 20.72 4.13
C GLY A 95 -0.01 21.17 5.05
N TYR A 96 -0.99 20.30 5.31
CA TYR A 96 -2.22 20.62 6.02
C TYR A 96 -2.36 19.94 7.39
N ILE A 97 -1.41 19.07 7.79
CA ILE A 97 -1.45 18.38 9.09
C ILE A 97 -1.05 19.31 10.22
N PHE A 98 -1.80 19.27 11.32
CA PHE A 98 -1.45 19.90 12.60
C PHE A 98 -0.56 18.94 13.39
N LEU A 99 0.70 19.34 13.62
CA LEU A 99 1.71 18.60 14.37
C LEU A 99 2.15 19.36 15.60
N GLY A 100 2.47 18.64 16.68
CA GLY A 100 3.20 19.20 17.81
C GLY A 100 4.64 19.56 17.40
N LYS A 101 5.27 20.51 18.11
CA LYS A 101 6.63 21.00 17.79
C LYS A 101 7.69 19.89 17.70
N GLY A 102 7.59 18.89 18.58
CA GLY A 102 8.52 17.76 18.57
C GLY A 102 8.45 16.98 17.27
N GLU A 103 7.24 16.66 16.83
CA GLU A 103 6.99 15.92 15.60
C GLU A 103 7.34 16.74 14.34
N GLU A 104 7.01 18.03 14.37
CA GLU A 104 7.38 18.98 13.33
C GLU A 104 8.91 19.03 13.11
N ASN A 105 9.67 19.18 14.21
CA ASN A 105 11.12 19.28 14.18
C ASN A 105 11.82 18.01 13.69
N THR A 106 11.18 16.85 13.84
CA THR A 106 11.71 15.55 13.37
C THR A 106 11.23 15.18 11.96
N GLY A 107 10.61 16.12 11.25
CA GLY A 107 10.17 15.92 9.87
C GLY A 107 8.85 15.15 9.72
N GLY A 108 8.00 15.18 10.74
CA GLY A 108 6.72 14.47 10.78
C GLY A 108 5.81 14.73 9.57
N ARG A 109 5.86 15.94 8.98
CA ARG A 109 5.11 16.29 7.76
C ARG A 109 5.42 15.40 6.55
N ASN A 110 6.55 14.69 6.56
CA ASN A 110 6.96 13.79 5.49
C ASN A 110 7.09 12.34 5.98
N ARG A 111 6.65 12.03 7.20
CA ARG A 111 6.70 10.68 7.75
C ARG A 111 5.57 9.84 7.18
N ALA A 112 5.93 8.65 6.66
CA ALA A 112 5.01 7.80 5.93
C ALA A 112 3.80 7.38 6.77
N SER A 113 4.01 6.95 8.02
CA SER A 113 2.92 6.56 8.91
C SER A 113 1.95 7.71 9.18
N ILE A 114 2.45 8.89 9.58
CA ILE A 114 1.60 10.06 9.88
C ILE A 114 0.74 10.47 8.68
N LEU A 115 1.31 10.41 7.47
CA LEU A 115 0.59 10.77 6.25
C LEU A 115 -0.43 9.70 5.85
N ALA A 116 -0.13 8.42 6.05
CA ALA A 116 -1.05 7.32 5.81
C ALA A 116 -2.26 7.40 6.75
N ASP A 117 -2.02 7.52 8.06
CA ASP A 117 -3.05 7.61 9.09
C ASP A 117 -3.97 8.83 8.85
N ALA A 118 -3.39 9.98 8.49
CA ALA A 118 -4.17 11.17 8.18
C ALA A 118 -4.99 11.02 6.88
N PHE A 119 -4.49 10.29 5.88
CA PHE A 119 -5.25 10.01 4.66
C PHE A 119 -6.49 9.16 4.96
N GLU A 120 -6.35 8.13 5.78
CA GLU A 120 -7.48 7.31 6.25
C GLU A 120 -8.46 8.15 7.08
N ALA A 121 -7.95 9.01 7.96
CA ALA A 121 -8.78 9.91 8.74
C ALA A 121 -9.61 10.87 7.86
N VAL A 122 -9.05 11.39 6.77
CA VAL A 122 -9.78 12.22 5.77
C VAL A 122 -10.90 11.41 5.11
N ILE A 123 -10.67 10.14 4.78
CA ILE A 123 -11.70 9.23 4.24
C ILE A 123 -12.89 9.13 5.20
N ALA A 124 -12.62 8.90 6.49
CA ALA A 124 -13.66 8.82 7.51
C ALA A 124 -14.38 10.16 7.69
N ALA A 125 -13.65 11.28 7.65
CA ALA A 125 -14.25 12.61 7.77
C ALA A 125 -15.23 12.89 6.63
N ILE A 126 -14.88 12.56 5.38
CA ILE A 126 -15.79 12.68 4.22
C ILE A 126 -17.03 11.80 4.42
N TYR A 127 -16.84 10.57 4.89
CA TYR A 127 -17.96 9.67 5.14
C TYR A 127 -18.92 10.20 6.20
N LEU A 128 -18.41 10.66 7.34
CA LEU A 128 -19.21 11.17 8.44
C LEU A 128 -19.92 12.49 8.10
N ASP A 129 -19.30 13.32 7.29
CA ASP A 129 -19.89 14.59 6.86
C ASP A 129 -20.99 14.41 5.82
N SER A 130 -20.77 13.52 4.85
CA SER A 130 -21.73 13.27 3.76
C SER A 130 -22.82 12.25 4.11
N GLY A 131 -22.55 11.33 5.04
CA GLY A 131 -23.37 10.15 5.31
C GLY A 131 -23.45 9.17 4.12
N ASN A 132 -22.57 9.30 3.12
CA ASN A 132 -22.66 8.58 1.85
C ASN A 132 -21.30 8.02 1.40
N LEU A 133 -21.25 6.69 1.16
CA LEU A 133 -20.06 6.02 0.64
C LEU A 133 -19.71 6.45 -0.80
N ASP A 134 -20.65 6.94 -1.59
CA ASP A 134 -20.38 7.35 -2.97
C ASP A 134 -19.52 8.61 -3.03
N GLU A 135 -19.62 9.50 -2.06
CA GLU A 135 -18.72 10.65 -1.95
C GLU A 135 -17.28 10.21 -1.66
N VAL A 136 -17.12 9.27 -0.71
CA VAL A 136 -15.82 8.67 -0.41
C VAL A 136 -15.27 7.94 -1.63
N ARG A 137 -16.11 7.17 -2.32
CA ARG A 137 -15.72 6.43 -3.51
C ARG A 137 -15.20 7.36 -4.61
N ARG A 138 -15.83 8.50 -4.84
CA ARG A 138 -15.34 9.51 -5.79
C ARG A 138 -13.94 10.01 -5.42
N PHE A 139 -13.68 10.23 -4.15
CA PHE A 139 -12.37 10.68 -3.68
C PHE A 139 -11.29 9.61 -3.86
N VAL A 140 -11.55 8.34 -3.46
CA VAL A 140 -10.49 7.33 -3.39
C VAL A 140 -10.32 6.48 -4.65
N LEU A 141 -11.32 6.44 -5.56
CA LEU A 141 -11.38 5.46 -6.64
C LEU A 141 -10.19 5.55 -7.60
N ASP A 142 -9.73 6.75 -7.91
CA ASP A 142 -8.60 6.93 -8.84
C ASP A 142 -7.27 6.47 -8.21
N PHE A 143 -7.07 6.66 -6.92
CA PHE A 143 -5.93 6.13 -6.18
C PHE A 143 -5.94 4.60 -6.17
N ILE A 144 -7.10 4.01 -5.82
CA ILE A 144 -7.29 2.55 -5.82
C ILE A 144 -7.04 1.98 -7.23
N ARG A 145 -7.56 2.59 -8.28
CA ARG A 145 -7.38 2.15 -9.67
C ARG A 145 -5.92 2.15 -10.09
N LYS A 146 -5.18 3.23 -9.77
CA LYS A 146 -3.74 3.34 -10.05
C LYS A 146 -2.96 2.24 -9.31
N ALA A 147 -3.21 2.08 -8.00
CA ALA A 147 -2.55 1.06 -7.18
C ALA A 147 -2.91 -0.36 -7.64
N ALA A 148 -4.18 -0.66 -7.88
CA ALA A 148 -4.63 -1.96 -8.36
C ALA A 148 -4.01 -2.33 -9.70
N THR A 149 -3.92 -1.41 -10.65
CA THR A 149 -3.27 -1.63 -11.94
C THR A 149 -1.80 -2.03 -11.76
N GLN A 150 -1.07 -1.37 -10.86
CA GLN A 150 0.29 -1.75 -10.53
C GLN A 150 0.37 -3.15 -9.92
N GLN A 151 -0.52 -3.48 -8.97
CA GLN A 151 -0.55 -4.79 -8.31
C GLN A 151 -0.99 -5.92 -9.25
N ILE A 152 -1.95 -5.68 -10.14
CA ILE A 152 -2.41 -6.68 -11.11
C ILE A 152 -1.29 -6.99 -12.11
N ASN A 153 -0.54 -5.99 -12.54
CA ASN A 153 0.58 -6.15 -13.47
C ASN A 153 1.84 -6.75 -12.81
N MET A 154 1.93 -6.75 -11.48
CA MET A 154 3.00 -7.42 -10.74
C MET A 154 2.67 -8.93 -10.62
N ARG A 155 3.24 -9.73 -11.52
CA ARG A 155 3.13 -11.18 -11.46
C ARG A 155 4.02 -11.71 -10.33
N ASP A 156 3.46 -12.52 -9.44
CA ASP A 156 4.20 -13.19 -8.36
C ASP A 156 4.71 -14.55 -8.86
N TYR A 157 5.79 -14.50 -9.62
CA TYR A 157 6.41 -15.69 -10.20
C TYR A 157 6.81 -16.74 -9.16
N LYS A 158 7.22 -16.29 -7.96
CA LYS A 158 7.62 -17.18 -6.87
C LYS A 158 6.44 -18.00 -6.36
N THR A 159 5.32 -17.37 -6.09
CA THR A 159 4.08 -18.04 -5.65
C THR A 159 3.56 -18.94 -6.77
N GLU A 160 3.51 -18.47 -8.00
CA GLU A 160 3.04 -19.25 -9.16
C GLU A 160 3.87 -20.53 -9.37
N LEU A 161 5.21 -20.42 -9.34
CA LEU A 161 6.09 -21.57 -9.45
C LEU A 161 5.87 -22.55 -8.29
N GLN A 162 5.71 -22.05 -7.08
CA GLN A 162 5.45 -22.88 -5.90
C GLN A 162 4.13 -23.66 -6.02
N GLU A 163 3.05 -23.00 -6.46
CA GLU A 163 1.74 -23.64 -6.66
C GLU A 163 1.76 -24.74 -7.73
N ILE A 164 2.58 -24.55 -8.78
CA ILE A 164 2.73 -25.56 -9.83
C ILE A 164 3.47 -26.78 -9.30
N ILE A 165 4.57 -26.56 -8.60
CA ILE A 165 5.41 -27.66 -8.09
C ILE A 165 4.73 -28.40 -6.94
N GLN A 166 3.99 -27.73 -6.07
CA GLN A 166 3.26 -28.37 -4.95
C GLN A 166 2.19 -29.37 -5.39
N LYS A 167 1.81 -29.39 -6.67
CA LYS A 167 0.92 -30.45 -7.22
C LYS A 167 1.59 -31.85 -7.20
N ASN A 168 2.90 -31.90 -7.14
CA ASN A 168 3.70 -33.11 -7.05
C ASN A 168 4.34 -33.21 -5.66
N PRO A 169 3.86 -34.08 -4.77
CA PRO A 169 4.34 -34.17 -3.37
C PRO A 169 5.84 -34.46 -3.23
N ASP A 170 6.45 -35.11 -4.22
CA ASP A 170 7.86 -35.51 -4.22
C ASP A 170 8.80 -34.40 -4.73
N GLU A 171 8.26 -33.25 -5.13
CA GLU A 171 9.03 -32.14 -5.67
C GLU A 171 9.14 -31.00 -4.65
N HIS A 172 10.37 -30.55 -4.42
CA HIS A 172 10.67 -29.49 -3.46
C HIS A 172 11.42 -28.34 -4.11
N LEU A 173 10.89 -27.12 -3.96
CA LEU A 173 11.56 -25.87 -4.37
C LEU A 173 12.42 -25.33 -3.26
N THR A 174 13.66 -24.97 -3.62
CA THR A 174 14.58 -24.30 -2.71
C THR A 174 15.21 -23.10 -3.41
N TYR A 175 15.24 -21.94 -2.74
CA TYR A 175 15.91 -20.75 -3.21
C TYR A 175 17.24 -20.60 -2.48
N VAL A 176 18.34 -20.53 -3.22
CA VAL A 176 19.70 -20.46 -2.67
C VAL A 176 20.35 -19.15 -3.10
N LEU A 177 20.79 -18.35 -2.13
CA LEU A 177 21.60 -17.19 -2.40
C LEU A 177 23.00 -17.66 -2.80
N VAL A 178 23.40 -17.42 -4.05
CA VAL A 178 24.69 -17.87 -4.59
C VAL A 178 25.71 -16.76 -4.77
N GLY A 179 25.27 -15.50 -4.68
CA GLY A 179 26.17 -14.35 -4.76
C GLY A 179 25.58 -13.09 -4.17
N GLU A 180 26.47 -12.26 -3.64
CA GLU A 180 26.17 -10.91 -3.19
C GLU A 180 27.35 -10.02 -3.64
N SER A 181 27.06 -8.92 -4.34
CA SER A 181 28.06 -8.04 -4.90
C SER A 181 27.60 -6.57 -4.86
N GLY A 182 28.56 -5.66 -5.01
CA GLY A 182 28.31 -4.21 -5.01
C GLY A 182 28.45 -3.55 -3.63
N PRO A 183 28.56 -2.21 -3.61
CA PRO A 183 28.62 -1.42 -2.38
C PRO A 183 27.29 -1.42 -1.65
N ASP A 184 27.29 -1.07 -0.35
CA ASP A 184 26.08 -1.13 0.52
C ASP A 184 24.88 -0.37 -0.04
N HIS A 185 25.08 0.70 -0.78
CA HIS A 185 24.01 1.50 -1.38
C HIS A 185 23.51 1.00 -2.75
N ASP A 186 24.21 0.04 -3.39
CA ASP A 186 23.79 -0.63 -4.65
C ASP A 186 24.15 -2.12 -4.63
N LYS A 187 23.75 -2.82 -3.56
CA LYS A 187 23.94 -4.26 -3.46
C LYS A 187 23.15 -5.01 -4.53
N ARG A 188 23.77 -6.06 -5.07
CA ARG A 188 23.18 -6.99 -6.01
C ARG A 188 23.20 -8.38 -5.42
N PHE A 189 22.06 -9.05 -5.49
CA PHE A 189 21.86 -10.41 -5.01
C PHE A 189 21.66 -11.35 -6.20
N GLU A 190 22.26 -12.52 -6.11
CA GLU A 190 22.13 -13.58 -7.09
C GLU A 190 21.53 -14.81 -6.42
N VAL A 191 20.45 -15.34 -6.99
CA VAL A 191 19.70 -16.44 -6.42
C VAL A 191 19.49 -17.52 -7.47
N GLU A 192 19.71 -18.78 -7.09
CA GLU A 192 19.27 -19.96 -7.84
C GLU A 192 17.97 -20.49 -7.23
N VAL A 193 17.04 -20.90 -8.08
CA VAL A 193 15.92 -21.75 -7.67
C VAL A 193 16.21 -23.19 -8.11
N LYS A 194 16.07 -24.11 -7.17
CA LYS A 194 16.33 -25.55 -7.37
C LYS A 194 15.04 -26.33 -7.20
N LEU A 195 14.81 -27.25 -8.13
CA LEU A 195 13.81 -28.29 -8.01
C LEU A 195 14.54 -29.56 -7.56
N ASN A 196 14.32 -29.99 -6.32
CA ASN A 196 15.13 -30.99 -5.65
C ASN A 196 16.62 -30.59 -5.66
N SER A 197 17.46 -31.26 -6.44
CA SER A 197 18.90 -31.01 -6.59
C SER A 197 19.27 -30.20 -7.85
N ASN A 198 18.32 -30.01 -8.77
CA ASN A 198 18.59 -29.41 -10.08
C ASN A 198 18.29 -27.92 -10.09
N VAL A 199 19.22 -27.11 -10.58
CA VAL A 199 18.97 -25.69 -10.80
C VAL A 199 18.01 -25.55 -11.99
N VAL A 200 16.85 -24.94 -11.75
CA VAL A 200 15.80 -24.71 -12.75
C VAL A 200 15.60 -23.24 -13.08
N GLY A 201 16.30 -22.34 -12.37
CA GLY A 201 16.26 -20.93 -12.70
C GLY A 201 17.28 -20.13 -11.91
N TYR A 202 17.67 -18.97 -12.46
CA TYR A 202 18.63 -18.04 -11.91
C TYR A 202 18.11 -16.60 -11.98
N GLY A 203 18.36 -15.82 -10.96
CA GLY A 203 17.88 -14.44 -10.91
C GLY A 203 18.83 -13.49 -10.21
N LYS A 204 18.89 -12.25 -10.70
CA LYS A 204 19.62 -11.15 -10.09
C LYS A 204 18.69 -10.00 -9.73
N GLY A 205 18.95 -9.33 -8.60
CA GLY A 205 18.13 -8.22 -8.16
C GLY A 205 18.82 -7.31 -7.14
N ARG A 206 18.25 -6.13 -6.94
CA ARG A 206 18.69 -5.18 -5.88
C ARG A 206 18.28 -5.60 -4.47
N SER A 207 17.43 -6.63 -4.36
CA SER A 207 17.09 -7.28 -3.11
C SER A 207 16.99 -8.79 -3.32
N LYS A 208 17.12 -9.57 -2.25
CA LYS A 208 16.92 -11.03 -2.28
C LYS A 208 15.56 -11.37 -2.88
N LYS A 209 14.49 -10.67 -2.46
CA LYS A 209 13.13 -10.85 -2.98
C LYS A 209 13.05 -10.64 -4.50
N THR A 210 13.69 -9.59 -5.02
CA THR A 210 13.71 -9.33 -6.47
C THR A 210 14.48 -10.40 -7.23
N ALA A 211 15.61 -10.87 -6.68
CA ALA A 211 16.40 -11.94 -7.28
C ALA A 211 15.63 -13.29 -7.31
N GLU A 212 14.92 -13.62 -6.21
CA GLU A 212 14.05 -14.80 -6.14
C GLU A 212 12.92 -14.76 -7.17
N GLN A 213 12.27 -13.61 -7.34
CA GLN A 213 11.22 -13.41 -8.36
C GLN A 213 11.75 -13.62 -9.78
N GLN A 214 12.97 -13.12 -10.07
CA GLN A 214 13.59 -13.30 -11.38
C GLN A 214 14.00 -14.77 -11.62
N ALA A 215 14.51 -15.45 -10.59
CA ALA A 215 14.83 -16.87 -10.67
C ALA A 215 13.58 -17.73 -10.93
N ALA A 216 12.48 -17.42 -10.22
CA ALA A 216 11.20 -18.09 -10.44
C ALA A 216 10.63 -17.84 -11.85
N LYS A 217 10.73 -16.59 -12.34
CA LYS A 217 10.33 -16.23 -13.70
C LYS A 217 11.05 -17.09 -14.73
N GLN A 218 12.38 -17.17 -14.63
CA GLN A 218 13.18 -17.98 -15.55
C GLN A 218 12.79 -19.46 -15.49
N ALA A 219 12.54 -20.01 -14.29
CA ALA A 219 12.10 -21.38 -14.13
C ALA A 219 10.75 -21.63 -14.85
N LEU A 220 9.78 -20.75 -14.68
CA LEU A 220 8.48 -20.83 -15.37
C LEU A 220 8.64 -20.79 -16.90
N GLU A 221 9.48 -19.88 -17.41
CA GLU A 221 9.77 -19.78 -18.84
C GLU A 221 10.40 -21.07 -19.40
N LEU A 222 11.33 -21.68 -18.67
CA LEU A 222 11.95 -22.97 -19.04
C LEU A 222 10.94 -24.13 -19.01
N MET A 223 9.93 -24.06 -18.16
CA MET A 223 8.80 -25.00 -18.12
C MET A 223 7.76 -24.75 -19.23
N GLY A 224 7.98 -23.77 -20.11
CA GLY A 224 7.07 -23.43 -21.21
C GLY A 224 5.87 -22.59 -20.79
N ILE A 225 5.83 -22.10 -19.56
CA ILE A 225 4.79 -21.23 -19.02
C ILE A 225 5.16 -19.80 -19.42
N ARG A 226 4.53 -19.28 -20.46
CA ARG A 226 4.81 -17.92 -20.97
C ARG A 226 4.48 -16.85 -19.95
N SER A 227 5.46 -15.96 -19.73
CA SER A 227 5.35 -14.76 -18.92
C SER A 227 4.44 -13.69 -19.57
#